data_2463184b9daf23ed2474441ae5deb568
#
_entry.id   2463184b9daf23ed2474441ae5deb568
#
_cell.length_a   1.000
_cell.length_b   1.000
_cell.length_c   1.000
_cell.angle_alpha   90.00
_cell.angle_beta   90.00
_cell.angle_gamma   90.00
#
_symmetry.space_group_name_H-M   'P 1'
#
loop_
_entity.id
_entity.type
_entity.pdbx_description
1 polymer ?
#
loop_
_entity_poly.entity_id
_entity_poly.type
_entity_poly.pdbx_seq_one_letter_code
_entity_poly.pdbx_strand_id
1 'polypeptide(L)'
;MKNTNDPKILREIYAGFIRIHILYHTAKRPFYGQELKEELEEHGYRLSYGTLYPMLANLESEGFLERKDINTEGKIRKYYNITDSGRTLYEKVTDKLKELNREIFE
;
A
#
# COMPACT_ATOMS: atom_id res chain seq x y z
N MET A 1 -8.23 -8.18 -2.84
CA MET A 1 -9.41 -7.84 -3.65
C MET A 1 -10.40 -8.96 -3.58
N LYS A 2 -11.65 -8.61 -3.36
CA LYS A 2 -12.70 -9.63 -3.16
C LYS A 2 -13.48 -9.98 -4.42
N ASN A 3 -13.27 -9.26 -5.52
CA ASN A 3 -14.00 -9.54 -6.73
C ASN A 3 -13.43 -10.78 -7.42
N THR A 4 -14.11 -11.93 -7.22
CA THR A 4 -13.67 -13.20 -7.76
C THR A 4 -13.84 -13.32 -9.28
N ASN A 5 -14.56 -12.34 -9.89
CA ASN A 5 -14.77 -12.32 -11.34
C ASN A 5 -13.63 -11.66 -12.10
N ASP A 6 -12.74 -10.97 -11.40
CA ASP A 6 -11.59 -10.33 -12.05
C ASP A 6 -10.58 -11.39 -12.51
N PRO A 7 -10.03 -11.26 -13.73
CA PRO A 7 -8.94 -12.12 -14.16
C PRO A 7 -7.74 -12.03 -13.21
N LYS A 8 -7.01 -13.12 -13.09
CA LYS A 8 -5.80 -13.16 -12.26
C LYS A 8 -4.82 -12.05 -12.62
N ILE A 9 -4.61 -11.80 -13.90
CA ILE A 9 -3.71 -10.74 -14.38
C ILE A 9 -4.14 -9.38 -13.84
N LEU A 10 -5.43 -9.06 -13.91
CA LEU A 10 -5.94 -7.78 -13.42
C LEU A 10 -5.72 -7.64 -11.90
N ARG A 11 -5.96 -8.72 -11.16
CA ARG A 11 -5.72 -8.73 -9.71
C ARG A 11 -4.24 -8.48 -9.39
N GLU A 12 -3.33 -9.04 -10.17
CA GLU A 12 -1.90 -8.82 -9.99
C GLU A 12 -1.51 -7.37 -10.27
N ILE A 13 -2.09 -6.77 -11.32
CA ILE A 13 -1.86 -5.35 -11.64
C ILE A 13 -2.38 -4.47 -10.50
N TYR A 14 -3.59 -4.73 -10.02
CA TYR A 14 -4.18 -3.97 -8.91
C TYR A 14 -3.36 -4.14 -7.63
N ALA A 15 -2.81 -5.32 -7.38
CA ALA A 15 -1.96 -5.54 -6.22
C ALA A 15 -0.73 -4.62 -6.24
N GLY A 16 -0.18 -4.36 -7.43
CA GLY A 16 0.89 -3.37 -7.60
C GLY A 16 0.42 -1.96 -7.29
N PHE A 17 -0.74 -1.57 -7.83
CA PHE A 17 -1.32 -0.25 -7.55
C PHE A 17 -1.61 -0.04 -6.07
N ILE A 18 -2.11 -1.08 -5.40
CA ILE A 18 -2.37 -1.03 -3.95
C ILE A 18 -1.09 -0.76 -3.19
N ARG A 19 0.02 -1.42 -3.55
CA ARG A 19 1.30 -1.18 -2.90
C ARG A 19 1.79 0.25 -3.11
N ILE A 20 1.55 0.82 -4.29
CA ILE A 20 1.90 2.22 -4.56
C ILE A 20 1.08 3.16 -3.66
N HIS A 21 -0.21 2.90 -3.50
CA HIS A 21 -1.06 3.66 -2.58
C HIS A 21 -0.54 3.56 -1.14
N ILE A 22 -0.15 2.37 -0.71
CA ILE A 22 0.38 2.18 0.65
C ILE A 22 1.63 3.04 0.85
N LEU A 23 2.56 3.01 -0.09
CA LEU A 23 3.77 3.82 -0.01
C LEU A 23 3.46 5.31 0.00
N TYR A 24 2.53 5.74 -0.84
CA TYR A 24 2.11 7.14 -0.92
C TYR A 24 1.54 7.63 0.40
N HIS A 25 0.58 6.91 0.97
CA HIS A 25 -0.08 7.33 2.21
C HIS A 25 0.88 7.31 3.39
N THR A 26 1.68 6.25 3.52
CA THR A 26 2.63 6.12 4.63
C THR A 26 3.81 7.09 4.51
N ALA A 27 4.05 7.67 3.34
CA ALA A 27 5.01 8.74 3.17
C ALA A 27 4.54 10.06 3.77
N LYS A 28 3.23 10.24 3.91
CA LYS A 28 2.63 11.45 4.47
C LYS A 28 2.55 11.41 5.99
N ARG A 29 2.17 10.27 6.54
CA ARG A 29 2.07 10.06 7.99
C ARG A 29 1.95 8.58 8.29
N PRO A 30 2.12 8.16 9.55
CA PRO A 30 1.84 6.77 9.91
C PRO A 30 0.35 6.44 9.73
N PHE A 31 0.07 5.21 9.28
CA PHE A 31 -1.27 4.68 9.11
C PHE A 31 -1.37 3.32 9.77
N TYR A 32 -2.50 3.04 10.43
CA TYR A 32 -2.76 1.66 10.85
C TYR A 32 -3.65 0.96 9.81
N GLY A 33 -3.73 -0.38 9.92
CA GLY A 33 -4.33 -1.20 8.87
C GLY A 33 -5.74 -0.80 8.46
N GLN A 34 -6.61 -0.50 9.44
CA GLN A 34 -7.99 -0.10 9.14
C GLN A 34 -8.04 1.20 8.33
N GLU A 35 -7.20 2.18 8.68
CA GLU A 35 -7.13 3.44 7.92
C GLU A 35 -6.70 3.20 6.49
N LEU A 36 -5.69 2.34 6.27
CA LEU A 36 -5.23 2.02 4.93
C LEU A 36 -6.32 1.31 4.13
N LYS A 37 -7.05 0.38 4.77
CA LYS A 37 -8.14 -0.32 4.12
C LYS A 37 -9.23 0.65 3.67
N GLU A 38 -9.60 1.60 4.53
CA GLU A 38 -10.60 2.62 4.21
C GLU A 38 -10.15 3.52 3.06
N GLU A 39 -8.89 3.96 3.07
CA GLU A 39 -8.33 4.76 1.96
C GLU A 39 -8.37 4.00 0.65
N LEU A 40 -8.00 2.73 0.66
CA LEU A 40 -8.02 1.90 -0.53
C LEU A 40 -9.44 1.69 -1.06
N GLU A 41 -10.41 1.53 -0.15
CA GLU A 41 -11.81 1.40 -0.54
C GLU A 41 -12.34 2.65 -1.22
N GLU A 42 -11.90 3.83 -0.80
CA GLU A 42 -12.26 5.10 -1.46
C GLU A 42 -11.78 5.15 -2.90
N HIS A 43 -10.71 4.45 -3.23
CA HIS A 43 -10.18 4.34 -4.59
C HIS A 43 -10.72 3.11 -5.34
N GLY A 44 -11.69 2.41 -4.76
CA GLY A 44 -12.33 1.27 -5.41
C GLY A 44 -11.66 -0.07 -5.17
N TYR A 45 -10.62 -0.13 -4.35
CA TYR A 45 -9.94 -1.39 -4.05
C TYR A 45 -10.59 -2.06 -2.85
N ARG A 46 -11.30 -3.15 -3.10
CA ARG A 46 -11.94 -3.94 -2.05
C ARG A 46 -11.06 -5.14 -1.71
N LEU A 47 -10.39 -5.06 -0.57
CA LEU A 47 -9.55 -6.16 -0.12
C LEU A 47 -9.82 -6.44 1.35
N SER A 48 -9.65 -7.71 1.71
CA SER A 48 -9.80 -8.15 3.09
C SER A 48 -8.53 -7.84 3.87
N TYR A 49 -8.60 -7.87 5.19
CA TYR A 49 -7.41 -7.81 6.03
C TYR A 49 -6.47 -8.98 5.76
N GLY A 50 -7.03 -10.16 5.40
CA GLY A 50 -6.23 -11.32 5.01
C GLY A 50 -5.36 -11.11 3.77
N THR A 51 -5.71 -10.12 2.94
CA THR A 51 -4.90 -9.70 1.79
C THR A 51 -3.99 -8.53 2.14
N LEU A 52 -4.51 -7.56 2.88
CA LEU A 52 -3.77 -6.34 3.20
C LEU A 52 -2.59 -6.58 4.15
N TYR A 53 -2.80 -7.31 5.25
CA TYR A 53 -1.74 -7.50 6.23
C TYR A 53 -0.51 -8.24 5.69
N PRO A 54 -0.65 -9.29 4.85
CA PRO A 54 0.51 -9.88 4.21
C PRO A 54 1.30 -8.91 3.33
N MET A 55 0.62 -7.97 2.64
CA MET A 55 1.30 -6.93 1.86
C MET A 55 2.11 -6.00 2.77
N LEU A 56 1.51 -5.58 3.88
CA LEU A 56 2.19 -4.72 4.85
C LEU A 56 3.37 -5.44 5.48
N ALA A 57 3.21 -6.70 5.87
CA ALA A 57 4.28 -7.50 6.44
C ALA A 57 5.43 -7.70 5.45
N ASN A 58 5.12 -7.89 4.19
CA ASN A 58 6.13 -8.04 3.14
C ASN A 58 6.93 -6.75 2.95
N LEU A 59 6.25 -5.61 2.87
CA LEU A 59 6.92 -4.32 2.74
C LEU A 59 7.78 -4.02 3.97
N GLU A 60 7.30 -4.37 5.15
CA GLU A 60 8.07 -4.22 6.38
C GLU A 60 9.30 -5.11 6.39
N SER A 61 9.15 -6.40 6.05
CA SER A 61 10.27 -7.35 6.08
C SER A 61 11.36 -7.00 5.08
N GLU A 62 11.00 -6.35 3.97
CA GLU A 62 11.97 -5.88 2.99
C GLU A 62 12.55 -4.50 3.33
N GLY A 63 12.13 -3.92 4.44
CA GLY A 63 12.68 -2.67 4.94
C GLY A 63 12.08 -1.41 4.33
N PHE A 64 10.97 -1.50 3.61
CA PHE A 64 10.32 -0.34 2.98
C PHE A 64 9.30 0.35 3.88
N LEU A 65 8.78 -0.37 4.86
CA LEU A 65 7.95 0.18 5.93
C LEU A 65 8.54 -0.20 7.28
N GLU A 66 8.31 0.65 8.28
CA GLU A 66 8.57 0.31 9.67
C GLU A 66 7.22 0.29 10.40
N ARG A 67 7.12 -0.59 11.39
CA ARG A 67 5.90 -0.73 12.17
C ARG A 67 6.17 -0.32 13.61
N LYS A 68 5.24 0.45 14.19
CA LYS A 68 5.22 0.77 15.60
C LYS A 68 3.87 0.37 16.17
N ASP A 69 3.91 -0.38 17.27
CA ASP A 69 2.71 -0.75 17.99
C ASP A 69 2.42 0.35 19.03
N ILE A 70 1.25 0.97 18.90
CA ILE A 70 0.86 2.09 19.76
C ILE A 70 -0.39 1.70 20.53
N ASN A 71 -0.33 1.83 21.86
CA ASN A 71 -1.47 1.58 22.72
C ASN A 71 -2.33 2.84 22.77
N THR A 72 -3.55 2.75 22.24
CA THR A 72 -4.52 3.83 22.26
C THR A 72 -5.77 3.34 22.97
N GLU A 73 -6.03 3.87 24.16
CA GLU A 73 -7.23 3.53 24.95
C GLU A 73 -7.40 2.03 25.17
N GLY A 74 -6.30 1.36 25.52
CA GLY A 74 -6.33 -0.08 25.79
C GLY A 74 -6.24 -0.98 24.58
N LYS A 75 -6.20 -0.40 23.38
CA LYS A 75 -6.02 -1.16 22.14
C LYS A 75 -4.63 -0.92 21.56
N ILE A 76 -3.97 -1.99 21.18
CA ILE A 76 -2.68 -1.90 20.49
C ILE A 76 -2.95 -1.88 19.00
N ARG A 77 -2.52 -0.80 18.35
CA ARG A 77 -2.63 -0.65 16.90
C ARG A 77 -1.26 -0.66 16.27
N LYS A 78 -1.16 -1.33 15.14
CA LYS A 78 0.08 -1.43 14.37
C LYS A 78 0.11 -0.28 13.35
N TYR A 79 0.96 0.71 13.61
CA TYR A 79 1.13 1.84 12.71
C TYR A 79 2.31 1.58 11.79
N TYR A 80 2.10 1.84 10.52
CA TYR A 80 3.10 1.68 9.47
C TYR A 80 3.51 3.04 8.93
N ASN A 81 4.81 3.21 8.76
CA ASN A 81 5.38 4.44 8.21
C ASN A 81 6.45 4.08 7.19
N ILE A 82 6.62 4.91 6.17
CA ILE A 82 7.62 4.66 5.14
C ILE A 82 9.02 4.87 5.70
N THR A 83 9.97 4.05 5.28
CA THR A 83 11.38 4.20 5.62
C THR A 83 12.09 5.00 4.53
N ASP A 84 13.37 5.36 4.76
CA ASP A 84 14.17 6.01 3.73
C ASP A 84 14.29 5.14 2.48
N SER A 85 14.50 3.84 2.65
CA SER A 85 14.55 2.93 1.49
C SER A 85 13.19 2.81 0.82
N GLY A 86 12.11 2.89 1.59
CA GLY A 86 10.75 2.94 1.04
C GLY A 86 10.52 4.18 0.20
N ARG A 87 11.05 5.33 0.62
CA ARG A 87 10.96 6.58 -0.16
C ARG A 87 11.73 6.46 -1.47
N THR A 88 12.91 5.85 -1.44
CA THR A 88 13.69 5.59 -2.66
C THR A 88 12.94 4.67 -3.62
N LEU A 89 12.32 3.61 -3.08
CA LEU A 89 11.48 2.73 -3.88
C LEU A 89 10.31 3.49 -4.49
N TYR A 90 9.63 4.31 -3.69
CA TYR A 90 8.49 5.11 -4.14
C TYR A 90 8.88 6.05 -5.27
N GLU A 91 10.04 6.72 -5.16
CA GLU A 91 10.54 7.60 -6.21
C GLU A 91 10.79 6.87 -7.53
N LYS A 92 11.41 5.68 -7.46
CA LYS A 92 11.64 4.86 -8.65
C LYS A 92 10.34 4.46 -9.32
N VAL A 93 9.36 4.07 -8.53
CA VAL A 93 8.05 3.65 -9.03
C VAL A 93 7.31 4.83 -9.67
N THR A 94 7.31 6.00 -9.00
CA THR A 94 6.62 7.17 -9.55
C THR A 94 7.29 7.71 -10.80
N ASP A 95 8.61 7.63 -10.91
CA ASP A 95 9.33 7.98 -12.15
C ASP A 95 8.88 7.07 -13.30
N LYS A 96 8.74 5.78 -13.03
CA LYS A 96 8.25 4.84 -14.04
C LYS A 96 6.79 5.08 -14.40
N LEU A 97 5.96 5.47 -13.43
CA LEU A 97 4.56 5.82 -13.70
C LEU A 97 4.47 7.03 -14.62
N LYS A 98 5.31 8.04 -14.41
CA LYS A 98 5.33 9.22 -15.28
C LYS A 98 5.75 8.85 -16.70
N GLU A 99 6.78 8.03 -16.85
CA GLU A 99 7.24 7.57 -18.15
C GLU A 99 6.17 6.75 -18.86
N LEU A 100 5.54 5.82 -18.15
CA LEU A 100 4.46 5.00 -18.67
C LEU A 100 3.26 5.85 -19.10
N ASN A 101 2.92 6.83 -18.27
CA ASN A 101 1.82 7.77 -18.57
C ASN A 101 2.08 8.53 -19.85
N ARG A 102 3.31 9.02 -20.06
CA ARG A 102 3.68 9.71 -21.30
C ARG A 102 3.55 8.80 -22.51
N GLU A 103 3.94 7.54 -22.37
CA GLU A 103 3.85 6.59 -23.48
C GLU A 103 2.40 6.27 -23.85
N ILE A 104 1.56 6.05 -22.85
CA ILE A 104 0.19 5.57 -23.07
C ILE A 104 -0.80 6.69 -23.40
N PHE A 105 -0.66 7.84 -22.75
CA PHE A 105 -1.69 8.89 -22.79
C PHE A 105 -1.27 10.18 -23.51
N GLU A 106 -0.03 10.27 -23.94
CA GLU A 106 0.47 11.48 -24.62
C GLU A 106 1.00 11.21 -26.04
#